data_e03e07e2adb41fe0da325240710a602c
#
_entry.id   e03e07e2adb41fe0da325240710a602c
#
_cell.length_a   1.000
_cell.length_b   1.000
_cell.length_c   1.000
_cell.angle_alpha   90.00
_cell.angle_beta   90.00
_cell.angle_gamma   90.00
#
_symmetry.space_group_name_H-M   'P 1'
#
loop_
_entity.id
_entity.type
_entity.pdbx_description
1 polymer ?
#
loop_
_entity_poly.entity_id
_entity_poly.type
_entity_poly.pdbx_seq_one_letter_code
_entity_poly.pdbx_strand_id
1 'polypeptide(L)'
;GKLHIIEPGMEEMLREVLASGHFKAYTEPQVSDAYFMVVPTPFKGDHEPDVSFVESATRMVLPLLKEGDLYVIESTSPVGTTERMASLIFSERPELEGRIYIAYCPERVLPGNVIYELVHNDRVIGGMDEASTRKAMEFYGQFVKGTLHPTNSKTAEMCKLTENSSRDVQIAFANELSFLSLIHISEPTRLRRIS
;
A
#
# COMPACT_ATOMS: atom_id res chain seq x y z
N GLY A 1 -24.03 3.16 -0.47
CA GLY A 1 -22.76 3.26 0.20
C GLY A 1 -22.54 4.66 0.76
N LYS A 2 -21.92 4.73 1.93
CA LYS A 2 -21.45 6.00 2.50
C LYS A 2 -19.93 5.90 2.65
N LEU A 3 -19.22 6.96 2.28
CA LEU A 3 -17.80 7.08 2.58
C LEU A 3 -17.60 7.29 4.08
N HIS A 4 -16.55 6.70 4.62
CA HIS A 4 -16.12 6.89 6.01
C HIS A 4 -14.96 7.88 6.12
N ILE A 5 -14.41 8.33 4.99
CA ILE A 5 -13.35 9.33 4.87
C ILE A 5 -13.84 10.50 4.01
N ILE A 6 -13.29 11.69 4.27
CA ILE A 6 -13.62 12.90 3.49
C ILE A 6 -12.44 13.17 2.56
N GLU A 7 -12.67 12.94 1.25
CA GLU A 7 -11.70 13.23 0.19
C GLU A 7 -12.40 13.93 -0.97
N PRO A 8 -11.81 14.99 -1.54
CA PRO A 8 -12.41 15.71 -2.66
C PRO A 8 -12.71 14.79 -3.85
N GLY A 9 -13.94 14.84 -4.38
CA GLY A 9 -14.36 14.06 -5.56
C GLY A 9 -14.67 12.58 -5.31
N MET A 10 -14.30 12.02 -4.16
CA MET A 10 -14.45 10.57 -3.91
C MET A 10 -15.91 10.13 -3.77
N GLU A 11 -16.78 10.98 -3.18
CA GLU A 11 -18.21 10.64 -3.03
C GLU A 11 -18.90 10.59 -4.42
N GLU A 12 -18.57 11.51 -5.31
CA GLU A 12 -19.10 11.54 -6.67
C GLU A 12 -18.64 10.32 -7.46
N MET A 13 -17.34 10.03 -7.44
CA MET A 13 -16.76 8.84 -8.06
C MET A 13 -17.40 7.55 -7.51
N LEU A 14 -17.57 7.42 -6.20
CA LEU A 14 -18.23 6.24 -5.60
C LEU A 14 -19.66 6.09 -6.12
N ARG A 15 -20.40 7.19 -6.23
CA ARG A 15 -21.78 7.17 -6.74
C ARG A 15 -21.82 6.71 -8.21
N GLU A 16 -20.89 7.20 -9.03
CA GLU A 16 -20.77 6.81 -10.44
C GLU A 16 -20.45 5.32 -10.61
N VAL A 17 -19.42 4.81 -9.89
CA VAL A 17 -19.02 3.39 -10.03
C VAL A 17 -20.07 2.43 -9.47
N LEU A 18 -20.83 2.84 -8.43
CA LEU A 18 -21.98 2.08 -7.94
C LEU A 18 -23.13 2.05 -8.96
N ALA A 19 -23.41 3.20 -9.60
CA ALA A 19 -24.44 3.31 -10.61
C ALA A 19 -24.10 2.51 -11.88
N SER A 20 -22.81 2.42 -12.24
CA SER A 20 -22.35 1.61 -13.37
C SER A 20 -22.45 0.10 -13.14
N GLY A 21 -22.59 -0.33 -11.88
CA GLY A 21 -22.62 -1.75 -11.51
C GLY A 21 -21.27 -2.46 -11.53
N HIS A 22 -20.17 -1.75 -11.85
CA HIS A 22 -18.82 -2.31 -11.89
C HIS A 22 -18.17 -2.45 -10.51
N PHE A 23 -18.70 -1.75 -9.49
CA PHE A 23 -18.22 -1.83 -8.13
C PHE A 23 -19.24 -2.51 -7.22
N LYS A 24 -18.78 -3.50 -6.45
CA LYS A 24 -19.57 -4.21 -5.43
C LYS A 24 -18.72 -4.41 -4.20
N ALA A 25 -19.32 -4.26 -3.02
CA ALA A 25 -18.68 -4.55 -1.75
C ALA A 25 -19.20 -5.90 -1.20
N TYR A 26 -18.27 -6.71 -0.71
CA TYR A 26 -18.54 -8.01 -0.12
C TYR A 26 -17.87 -8.09 1.26
N THR A 27 -18.39 -8.95 2.13
CA THR A 27 -17.78 -9.26 3.44
C THR A 27 -16.73 -10.36 3.35
N GLU A 28 -16.70 -11.09 2.24
CA GLU A 28 -15.76 -12.17 1.96
C GLU A 28 -15.16 -11.98 0.57
N PRO A 29 -13.90 -12.41 0.34
CA PRO A 29 -13.29 -12.31 -0.98
C PRO A 29 -14.07 -13.13 -2.02
N GLN A 30 -14.06 -12.66 -3.25
CA GLN A 30 -14.70 -13.30 -4.39
C GLN A 30 -13.63 -13.81 -5.35
N VAL A 31 -13.98 -14.84 -6.16
CA VAL A 31 -13.10 -15.33 -7.23
C VAL A 31 -12.79 -14.17 -8.19
N SER A 32 -11.51 -13.92 -8.41
CA SER A 32 -11.00 -12.79 -9.19
C SER A 32 -9.73 -13.18 -9.93
N ASP A 33 -9.26 -12.32 -10.83
CA ASP A 33 -7.99 -12.52 -11.54
C ASP A 33 -6.84 -11.71 -10.88
N ALA A 34 -7.20 -10.80 -9.94
CA ALA A 34 -6.22 -10.05 -9.16
C ALA A 34 -6.73 -9.82 -7.73
N TYR A 35 -5.82 -9.96 -6.77
CA TYR A 35 -6.09 -9.82 -5.34
C TYR A 35 -5.12 -8.81 -4.74
N PHE A 36 -5.64 -7.79 -4.07
CA PHE A 36 -4.86 -6.73 -3.44
C PHE A 36 -5.01 -6.80 -1.92
N MET A 37 -3.88 -6.98 -1.23
CA MET A 37 -3.83 -6.98 0.23
C MET A 37 -3.65 -5.56 0.73
N VAL A 38 -4.77 -4.91 1.08
CA VAL A 38 -4.83 -3.53 1.56
C VAL A 38 -5.45 -3.56 2.96
N VAL A 39 -4.65 -3.92 3.93
CA VAL A 39 -5.06 -4.15 5.32
C VAL A 39 -4.20 -3.33 6.29
N PRO A 40 -4.68 -3.04 7.51
CA PRO A 40 -3.87 -2.39 8.53
C PRO A 40 -2.62 -3.22 8.87
N THR A 41 -1.51 -2.52 9.15
CA THR A 41 -0.26 -3.12 9.63
C THR A 41 0.21 -2.38 10.88
N PRO A 42 -0.47 -2.59 12.05
CA PRO A 42 -0.14 -1.91 13.30
C PRO A 42 1.17 -2.45 13.91
N PHE A 43 1.58 -1.84 15.01
CA PHE A 43 2.66 -2.35 15.85
C PHE A 43 2.10 -3.25 16.96
N LYS A 44 2.87 -4.27 17.35
CA LYS A 44 2.67 -5.08 18.54
C LYS A 44 3.74 -4.72 19.59
N GLY A 45 3.39 -4.85 20.87
CA GLY A 45 4.35 -4.73 21.97
C GLY A 45 5.25 -3.50 21.85
N ASP A 46 6.56 -3.73 21.87
CA ASP A 46 7.57 -2.68 21.76
C ASP A 46 7.95 -2.40 20.29
N HIS A 47 7.00 -1.81 19.55
CA HIS A 47 7.16 -1.37 18.15
C HIS A 47 7.45 -2.50 17.13
N GLU A 48 7.13 -3.75 17.44
CA GLU A 48 7.25 -4.84 16.47
C GLU A 48 6.14 -4.73 15.40
N PRO A 49 6.46 -4.80 14.10
CA PRO A 49 5.46 -4.77 13.04
C PRO A 49 4.51 -5.97 13.11
N ASP A 50 3.20 -5.72 13.06
CA ASP A 50 2.20 -6.78 13.00
C ASP A 50 1.72 -7.04 11.58
N VAL A 51 2.23 -8.11 10.98
CA VAL A 51 1.82 -8.55 9.63
C VAL A 51 0.71 -9.62 9.68
N SER A 52 0.13 -9.90 10.85
CA SER A 52 -0.91 -10.93 11.00
C SER A 52 -2.17 -10.64 10.17
N PHE A 53 -2.48 -9.35 9.96
CA PHE A 53 -3.59 -8.95 9.09
C PHE A 53 -3.32 -9.31 7.62
N VAL A 54 -2.08 -9.11 7.14
CA VAL A 54 -1.68 -9.50 5.78
C VAL A 54 -1.75 -11.02 5.64
N GLU A 55 -1.25 -11.77 6.63
CA GLU A 55 -1.32 -13.23 6.65
C GLU A 55 -2.77 -13.72 6.65
N SER A 56 -3.64 -13.13 7.49
CA SER A 56 -5.05 -13.47 7.55
C SER A 56 -5.77 -13.21 6.22
N ALA A 57 -5.52 -12.04 5.60
CA ALA A 57 -6.08 -11.73 4.29
C ALA A 57 -5.58 -12.70 3.20
N THR A 58 -4.29 -13.07 3.25
CA THR A 58 -3.71 -14.08 2.36
C THR A 58 -4.43 -15.41 2.50
N ARG A 59 -4.65 -15.89 3.75
CA ARG A 59 -5.37 -17.15 4.00
C ARG A 59 -6.81 -17.11 3.52
N MET A 60 -7.47 -15.96 3.58
CA MET A 60 -8.84 -15.81 3.08
C MET A 60 -8.93 -15.94 1.55
N VAL A 61 -7.95 -15.44 0.80
CA VAL A 61 -7.95 -15.52 -0.65
C VAL A 61 -7.32 -16.82 -1.18
N LEU A 62 -6.54 -17.50 -0.37
CA LEU A 62 -5.81 -18.71 -0.74
C LEU A 62 -6.66 -19.80 -1.43
N PRO A 63 -7.89 -20.13 -0.94
CA PRO A 63 -8.75 -21.12 -1.61
C PRO A 63 -9.25 -20.67 -2.99
N LEU A 64 -9.22 -19.37 -3.28
CA LEU A 64 -9.75 -18.76 -4.50
C LEU A 64 -8.68 -18.57 -5.57
N LEU A 65 -7.39 -18.62 -5.19
CA LEU A 65 -6.28 -18.43 -6.11
C LEU A 65 -6.23 -19.53 -7.17
N LYS A 66 -5.98 -19.16 -8.41
CA LYS A 66 -5.82 -20.04 -9.55
C LYS A 66 -4.63 -19.63 -10.40
N GLU A 67 -4.22 -20.50 -11.30
CA GLU A 67 -3.16 -20.22 -12.28
C GLU A 67 -3.45 -18.95 -13.07
N GLY A 68 -2.46 -18.09 -13.21
CA GLY A 68 -2.52 -16.82 -13.93
C GLY A 68 -2.93 -15.62 -13.06
N ASP A 69 -3.37 -15.83 -11.81
CA ASP A 69 -3.80 -14.75 -10.92
C ASP A 69 -2.63 -13.86 -10.51
N LEU A 70 -2.95 -12.60 -10.27
CA LEU A 70 -2.05 -11.61 -9.71
C LEU A 70 -2.37 -11.39 -8.23
N TYR A 71 -1.39 -11.59 -7.35
CA TYR A 71 -1.46 -11.29 -5.93
C TYR A 71 -0.53 -10.13 -5.61
N VAL A 72 -1.05 -9.04 -5.03
CA VAL A 72 -0.29 -7.83 -4.70
C VAL A 72 -0.48 -7.45 -3.24
N ILE A 73 0.61 -7.10 -2.57
CA ILE A 73 0.56 -6.44 -1.26
C ILE A 73 0.79 -4.95 -1.47
N GLU A 74 -0.14 -4.11 -1.02
CA GLU A 74 0.00 -2.64 -0.99
C GLU A 74 0.22 -2.10 0.44
N SER A 75 -0.17 -2.87 1.46
CA SER A 75 0.01 -2.50 2.86
C SER A 75 1.48 -2.28 3.18
N THR A 76 1.80 -1.21 3.94
CA THR A 76 3.16 -0.95 4.42
C THR A 76 3.64 -2.14 5.26
N SER A 77 4.71 -2.78 4.85
CA SER A 77 5.17 -4.04 5.41
C SER A 77 6.69 -4.05 5.62
N PRO A 78 7.19 -4.80 6.60
CA PRO A 78 8.63 -5.08 6.73
C PRO A 78 9.19 -5.76 5.50
N VAL A 79 10.49 -5.54 5.25
CA VAL A 79 11.20 -6.21 4.15
C VAL A 79 11.15 -7.72 4.31
N GLY A 80 10.75 -8.43 3.24
CA GLY A 80 10.59 -9.89 3.22
C GLY A 80 9.16 -10.37 3.47
N THR A 81 8.20 -9.47 3.72
CA THR A 81 6.79 -9.85 3.91
C THR A 81 6.21 -10.52 2.67
N THR A 82 6.51 -10.00 1.48
CA THR A 82 6.03 -10.59 0.21
C THR A 82 6.54 -12.01 0.02
N GLU A 83 7.83 -12.26 0.28
CA GLU A 83 8.41 -13.60 0.22
C GLU A 83 7.78 -14.56 1.26
N ARG A 84 7.51 -14.05 2.46
CA ARG A 84 6.83 -14.82 3.50
C ARG A 84 5.42 -15.22 3.07
N MET A 85 4.66 -14.32 2.45
CA MET A 85 3.32 -14.64 1.93
C MET A 85 3.38 -15.60 0.74
N ALA A 86 4.36 -15.44 -0.16
CA ALA A 86 4.61 -16.40 -1.23
C ALA A 86 4.89 -17.81 -0.67
N SER A 87 5.77 -17.91 0.33
CA SER A 87 6.08 -19.18 1.01
C SER A 87 4.85 -19.81 1.67
N LEU A 88 4.00 -18.98 2.30
CA LEU A 88 2.72 -19.43 2.86
C LEU A 88 1.81 -20.02 1.77
N ILE A 89 1.62 -19.27 0.67
CA ILE A 89 0.79 -19.72 -0.45
C ILE A 89 1.30 -21.05 -1.00
N PHE A 90 2.58 -21.16 -1.30
CA PHE A 90 3.16 -22.35 -1.93
C PHE A 90 3.27 -23.55 -0.98
N SER A 91 3.34 -23.31 0.33
CA SER A 91 3.29 -24.40 1.31
C SER A 91 1.91 -25.06 1.41
N GLU A 92 0.84 -24.29 1.21
CA GLU A 92 -0.55 -24.79 1.27
C GLU A 92 -1.10 -25.14 -0.13
N ARG A 93 -0.59 -24.50 -1.18
CA ARG A 93 -1.01 -24.68 -2.57
C ARG A 93 0.23 -24.83 -3.48
N PRO A 94 1.00 -25.93 -3.36
CA PRO A 94 2.25 -26.12 -4.10
C PRO A 94 2.05 -26.16 -5.62
N GLU A 95 0.87 -26.50 -6.10
CA GLU A 95 0.54 -26.49 -7.52
C GLU A 95 0.51 -25.09 -8.14
N LEU A 96 0.48 -24.03 -7.32
CA LEU A 96 0.49 -22.63 -7.77
C LEU A 96 1.91 -22.05 -7.90
N GLU A 97 2.93 -22.75 -7.43
CA GLU A 97 4.31 -22.30 -7.54
C GLU A 97 4.73 -22.13 -9.00
N GLY A 98 5.20 -20.93 -9.33
CA GLY A 98 5.54 -20.53 -10.70
C GLY A 98 4.34 -20.36 -11.64
N ARG A 99 3.11 -20.43 -11.14
CA ARG A 99 1.88 -20.29 -11.93
C ARG A 99 1.04 -19.08 -11.58
N ILE A 100 1.32 -18.40 -10.48
CA ILE A 100 0.72 -17.11 -10.10
C ILE A 100 1.79 -16.04 -10.03
N TYR A 101 1.35 -14.80 -10.12
CA TYR A 101 2.22 -13.63 -10.08
C TYR A 101 2.09 -12.97 -8.71
N ILE A 102 3.22 -12.75 -8.02
CA ILE A 102 3.23 -12.16 -6.68
C ILE A 102 4.10 -10.91 -6.69
N ALA A 103 3.55 -9.77 -6.25
CA ALA A 103 4.24 -8.50 -6.25
C ALA A 103 3.91 -7.66 -5.02
N TYR A 104 4.73 -6.65 -4.80
CA TYR A 104 4.52 -5.56 -3.84
C TYR A 104 4.49 -4.23 -4.57
N CYS A 105 3.50 -3.40 -4.27
CA CYS A 105 3.39 -2.05 -4.80
C CYS A 105 2.87 -1.11 -3.70
N PRO A 106 3.73 -0.38 -2.98
CA PRO A 106 3.31 0.43 -1.85
C PRO A 106 2.43 1.61 -2.28
N GLU A 107 1.42 1.91 -1.45
CA GLU A 107 0.63 3.11 -1.57
C GLU A 107 1.45 4.34 -1.14
N ARG A 108 1.37 5.43 -1.90
CA ARG A 108 2.19 6.65 -1.73
C ARG A 108 1.37 7.94 -1.81
N VAL A 109 0.06 7.90 -1.54
CA VAL A 109 -0.79 9.08 -1.58
C VAL A 109 -0.82 9.81 -0.23
N LEU A 110 -1.09 11.11 -0.31
CA LEU A 110 -1.33 11.96 0.85
C LEU A 110 -2.83 12.29 0.96
N PRO A 111 -3.38 12.33 2.18
CA PRO A 111 -4.75 12.75 2.41
C PRO A 111 -5.02 14.15 1.83
N GLY A 112 -6.19 14.32 1.23
CA GLY A 112 -6.63 15.58 0.63
C GLY A 112 -6.44 15.67 -0.88
N ASN A 113 -5.70 14.75 -1.51
CA ASN A 113 -5.49 14.69 -2.95
C ASN A 113 -5.39 13.25 -3.50
N VAL A 114 -6.01 12.31 -2.80
CA VAL A 114 -5.84 10.86 -3.00
C VAL A 114 -6.15 10.44 -4.44
N ILE A 115 -7.28 10.87 -5.01
CA ILE A 115 -7.71 10.46 -6.36
C ILE A 115 -6.71 10.90 -7.43
N TYR A 116 -6.25 12.15 -7.35
CA TYR A 116 -5.28 12.67 -8.30
C TYR A 116 -3.94 11.94 -8.17
N GLU A 117 -3.46 11.76 -6.94
CA GLU A 117 -2.18 11.12 -6.67
C GLU A 117 -2.17 9.63 -7.00
N LEU A 118 -3.28 8.91 -6.79
CA LEU A 118 -3.43 7.51 -7.22
C LEU A 118 -3.15 7.32 -8.72
N VAL A 119 -3.54 8.30 -9.52
CA VAL A 119 -3.39 8.25 -10.98
C VAL A 119 -2.05 8.81 -11.45
N HIS A 120 -1.51 9.85 -10.78
CA HIS A 120 -0.39 10.63 -11.32
C HIS A 120 0.95 10.38 -10.63
N ASN A 121 0.96 9.84 -9.41
CA ASN A 121 2.21 9.54 -8.73
C ASN A 121 2.93 8.36 -9.41
N ASP A 122 4.25 8.46 -9.44
CA ASP A 122 5.12 7.34 -9.80
C ASP A 122 4.92 6.18 -8.83
N ARG A 123 5.02 4.95 -9.32
CA ARG A 123 4.92 3.74 -8.50
C ARG A 123 6.15 2.89 -8.59
N VAL A 124 6.59 2.36 -7.45
CA VAL A 124 7.64 1.34 -7.36
C VAL A 124 6.96 -0.02 -7.29
N ILE A 125 7.22 -0.88 -8.27
CA ILE A 125 6.58 -2.19 -8.38
C ILE A 125 7.64 -3.27 -8.35
N GLY A 126 7.59 -4.12 -7.33
CA GLY A 126 8.54 -5.20 -7.12
C GLY A 126 7.89 -6.57 -7.07
N GLY A 127 8.15 -7.42 -8.06
CA GLY A 127 7.70 -8.81 -8.06
C GLY A 127 8.66 -9.76 -7.35
N MET A 128 8.17 -10.96 -7.07
CA MET A 128 9.01 -12.09 -6.65
C MET A 128 9.98 -12.50 -7.77
N ASP A 129 9.56 -12.31 -9.01
CA ASP A 129 10.33 -12.50 -10.23
C ASP A 129 10.00 -11.42 -11.26
N GLU A 130 10.68 -11.46 -12.39
CA GLU A 130 10.48 -10.50 -13.48
C GLU A 130 9.08 -10.61 -14.11
N ALA A 131 8.53 -11.82 -14.21
CA ALA A 131 7.20 -12.05 -14.77
C ALA A 131 6.12 -11.43 -13.85
N SER A 132 6.24 -11.60 -12.54
CA SER A 132 5.38 -10.97 -11.54
C SER A 132 5.47 -9.44 -11.58
N THR A 133 6.68 -8.88 -11.73
CA THR A 133 6.87 -7.44 -11.89
C THR A 133 6.15 -6.92 -13.12
N ARG A 134 6.33 -7.57 -14.29
CA ARG A 134 5.66 -7.19 -15.54
C ARG A 134 4.15 -7.28 -15.42
N LYS A 135 3.64 -8.37 -14.84
CA LYS A 135 2.19 -8.57 -14.69
C LYS A 135 1.56 -7.49 -13.81
N ALA A 136 2.22 -7.13 -12.71
CA ALA A 136 1.77 -6.02 -11.87
C ALA A 136 1.85 -4.67 -12.61
N MET A 137 2.93 -4.40 -13.36
CA MET A 137 3.03 -3.18 -14.17
C MET A 137 1.94 -3.09 -15.24
N GLU A 138 1.58 -4.19 -15.89
CA GLU A 138 0.45 -4.25 -16.84
C GLU A 138 -0.87 -3.88 -16.18
N PHE A 139 -1.10 -4.34 -14.95
CA PHE A 139 -2.30 -4.00 -14.20
C PHE A 139 -2.33 -2.51 -13.84
N TYR A 140 -1.28 -1.99 -13.19
CA TYR A 140 -1.22 -0.58 -12.78
C TYR A 140 -1.19 0.38 -13.97
N GLY A 141 -0.57 0.01 -15.09
CA GLY A 141 -0.51 0.80 -16.31
C GLY A 141 -1.87 1.08 -16.95
N GLN A 142 -2.94 0.39 -16.53
CA GLN A 142 -4.28 0.67 -17.01
C GLN A 142 -4.85 2.00 -16.49
N PHE A 143 -4.40 2.48 -15.33
CA PHE A 143 -4.93 3.69 -14.71
C PHE A 143 -3.85 4.66 -14.21
N VAL A 144 -2.64 4.22 -13.92
CA VAL A 144 -1.53 5.06 -13.49
C VAL A 144 -0.91 5.76 -14.69
N LYS A 145 -0.81 7.09 -14.63
CA LYS A 145 -0.16 7.95 -15.61
C LYS A 145 1.27 8.34 -15.23
N GLY A 146 1.63 8.16 -13.95
CA GLY A 146 2.99 8.32 -13.47
C GLY A 146 3.91 7.21 -13.99
N THR A 147 5.20 7.35 -13.73
CA THR A 147 6.20 6.36 -14.13
C THR A 147 6.09 5.11 -13.25
N LEU A 148 6.10 3.93 -13.87
CA LEU A 148 6.17 2.67 -13.16
C LEU A 148 7.65 2.23 -13.11
N HIS A 149 8.22 2.16 -11.91
CA HIS A 149 9.61 1.79 -11.65
C HIS A 149 9.70 0.30 -11.28
N PRO A 150 10.18 -0.57 -12.19
CA PRO A 150 10.32 -1.99 -11.89
C PRO A 150 11.47 -2.26 -10.93
N THR A 151 11.26 -3.18 -10.00
CA THR A 151 12.28 -3.66 -9.07
C THR A 151 11.91 -5.07 -8.56
N ASN A 152 12.55 -5.53 -7.48
CA ASN A 152 12.15 -6.73 -6.74
C ASN A 152 11.33 -6.38 -5.49
N SER A 153 10.65 -7.37 -4.93
CA SER A 153 9.74 -7.18 -3.78
C SER A 153 10.42 -6.52 -2.58
N LYS A 154 11.63 -6.98 -2.21
CA LYS A 154 12.38 -6.43 -1.06
C LYS A 154 12.74 -4.97 -1.25
N THR A 155 13.18 -4.60 -2.44
CA THR A 155 13.52 -3.20 -2.75
C THR A 155 12.28 -2.32 -2.71
N ALA A 156 11.14 -2.78 -3.24
CA ALA A 156 9.89 -2.03 -3.19
C ALA A 156 9.38 -1.85 -1.75
N GLU A 157 9.46 -2.88 -0.91
CA GLU A 157 9.16 -2.79 0.52
C GLU A 157 10.08 -1.79 1.22
N MET A 158 11.39 -1.85 0.97
CA MET A 158 12.37 -0.93 1.57
C MET A 158 12.12 0.52 1.13
N CYS A 159 11.78 0.78 -0.12
CA CYS A 159 11.46 2.12 -0.61
C CYS A 159 10.37 2.78 0.25
N LYS A 160 9.28 2.06 0.55
CA LYS A 160 8.19 2.59 1.39
C LYS A 160 8.64 2.90 2.80
N LEU A 161 9.40 2.02 3.42
CA LEU A 161 9.92 2.23 4.78
C LEU A 161 10.90 3.41 4.83
N THR A 162 11.76 3.52 3.84
CA THR A 162 12.74 4.63 3.75
C THR A 162 12.05 5.98 3.56
N GLU A 163 11.01 6.05 2.71
CA GLU A 163 10.23 7.28 2.53
C GLU A 163 9.54 7.71 3.82
N ASN A 164 8.90 6.78 4.53
CA ASN A 164 8.25 7.07 5.79
C ASN A 164 9.25 7.53 6.85
N SER A 165 10.38 6.83 7.01
CA SER A 165 11.43 7.18 7.96
C SER A 165 12.07 8.52 7.65
N SER A 166 12.34 8.81 6.37
CA SER A 166 12.89 10.12 5.95
C SER A 166 11.93 11.27 6.29
N ARG A 167 10.63 11.07 6.05
CA ARG A 167 9.61 12.06 6.41
C ARG A 167 9.53 12.30 7.91
N ASP A 168 9.56 11.23 8.70
CA ASP A 168 9.51 11.29 10.17
C ASP A 168 10.71 12.08 10.73
N VAL A 169 11.92 11.79 10.24
CA VAL A 169 13.13 12.54 10.63
C VAL A 169 13.03 14.01 10.25
N GLN A 170 12.50 14.35 9.07
CA GLN A 170 12.34 15.75 8.65
C GLN A 170 11.34 16.48 9.53
N ILE A 171 10.23 15.85 9.91
CA ILE A 171 9.22 16.41 10.80
C ILE A 171 9.81 16.61 12.21
N ALA A 172 10.50 15.59 12.73
CA ALA A 172 11.15 15.69 14.04
C ALA A 172 12.17 16.83 14.07
N PHE A 173 13.02 16.95 13.04
CA PHE A 173 14.00 18.03 12.92
C PHE A 173 13.33 19.41 12.85
N ALA A 174 12.25 19.57 12.07
CA ALA A 174 11.50 20.82 12.00
C ALA A 174 10.88 21.19 13.36
N ASN A 175 10.39 20.22 14.11
CA ASN A 175 9.88 20.44 15.46
C ASN A 175 10.98 20.90 16.42
N GLU A 176 12.16 20.29 16.41
CA GLU A 176 13.32 20.72 17.22
C GLU A 176 13.74 22.14 16.86
N LEU A 177 13.80 22.49 15.59
CA LEU A 177 14.11 23.88 15.18
C LEU A 177 13.05 24.86 15.68
N SER A 178 11.78 24.49 15.71
CA SER A 178 10.71 25.32 16.25
C SER A 178 10.91 25.58 17.75
N PHE A 179 11.30 24.57 18.54
CA PHE A 179 11.63 24.75 19.96
C PHE A 179 12.84 25.67 20.17
N LEU A 180 13.92 25.48 19.38
CA LEU A 180 15.10 26.33 19.44
C LEU A 180 14.78 27.77 19.10
N SER A 181 13.96 28.04 18.11
CA SER A 181 13.50 29.37 17.72
C SER A 181 12.73 30.04 18.88
N LEU A 182 11.86 29.32 19.53
CA LEU A 182 11.07 29.83 20.68
C LEU A 182 11.90 30.15 21.91
N ILE A 183 12.96 29.36 22.18
CA ILE A 183 13.79 29.49 23.35
C ILE A 183 14.89 30.55 23.16
N HIS A 184 15.50 30.65 21.99
CA HIS A 184 16.73 31.42 21.76
C HIS A 184 16.57 32.64 20.85
N ILE A 185 15.58 32.71 20.00
CA ILE A 185 15.39 33.81 19.04
C ILE A 185 14.27 34.74 19.50
N SER A 186 13.64 34.41 20.65
CA SER A 186 12.59 35.17 21.34
C SER A 186 11.76 36.10 20.45
N GLU A 187 10.79 35.53 19.79
CA GLU A 187 9.58 36.26 19.52
C GLU A 187 8.58 35.90 20.64
N PRO A 188 8.18 36.81 21.48
CA PRO A 188 7.26 36.54 22.58
C PRO A 188 5.82 36.34 22.13
N THR A 189 5.57 36.13 20.84
CA THR A 189 4.23 36.17 20.27
C THR A 189 3.80 34.85 19.67
N ARG A 190 3.09 34.09 20.51
CA ARG A 190 2.10 33.08 20.13
C ARG A 190 2.60 31.85 19.33
N LEU A 191 2.90 30.80 20.08
CA LEU A 191 2.79 29.43 19.65
C LEU A 191 1.46 29.20 18.94
N ARG A 192 1.46 29.18 17.61
CA ARG A 192 0.46 28.44 16.86
C ARG A 192 1.03 27.03 16.66
N ARG A 193 0.50 26.07 17.40
CA ARG A 193 0.71 24.64 17.10
C ARG A 193 0.28 24.41 15.65
N ILE A 194 1.20 23.94 14.85
CA ILE A 194 0.89 23.32 13.57
C ILE A 194 0.50 21.88 13.92
N SER A 195 -0.80 21.62 13.87
CA SER A 195 -1.37 20.27 13.99
C SER A 195 -1.49 19.66 12.63
#